data_6d86b443a5e56ff259e2860d5a1bf966
#
_entry.id   6d86b443a5e56ff259e2860d5a1bf966
#
_cell.length_a   1.000
_cell.length_b   1.000
_cell.length_c   1.000
_cell.angle_alpha   90.00
_cell.angle_beta   90.00
_cell.angle_gamma   90.00
#
_symmetry.space_group_name_H-M   'P 1'
#
loop_
_entity.id
_entity.type
_entity.pdbx_description
1 polymer ?
#
loop_
_entity_poly.entity_id
_entity_poly.type
_entity_poly.pdbx_seq_one_letter_code
_entity_poly.pdbx_strand_id
1 'polypeptide(L)'
;MNIGAVIIIGLIILALFGIPIYLSLGISALIAMAMADLPFEILAQKMFAGMNSSSLLAIPFFILAGNIMSRSITGKLIGISNAFIGWIKGSLALVTVVASALFGAISGSGVATVSAVGGTTIPAMKEEKYPAHFAAAIASMASILGPIIPPSITLIVYGSITGVSVSKLFLGSVIPGALQALVLAGYALFYGKKHDLPAHKRKSPKEIACTVKNGIWHC
;
A
#
# COMPACT_ATOMS: atom_id res chain seq x y z
N MET A 1 0.47 38.10 3.74
CA MET A 1 0.73 36.76 4.33
C MET A 1 0.65 35.75 3.19
N ASN A 2 1.55 34.80 3.13
CA ASN A 2 1.53 33.84 2.01
C ASN A 2 0.34 32.89 2.18
N ILE A 3 -0.64 32.94 1.27
CA ILE A 3 -1.90 32.14 1.33
C ILE A 3 -1.61 30.65 1.53
N GLY A 4 -0.54 30.14 0.90
CA GLY A 4 -0.11 28.77 1.10
C GLY A 4 0.33 28.45 2.53
N ALA A 5 0.97 29.41 3.22
CA ALA A 5 1.33 29.25 4.63
C ALA A 5 0.09 29.17 5.54
N VAL A 6 -0.95 29.94 5.24
CA VAL A 6 -2.23 29.90 6.00
C VAL A 6 -2.87 28.54 5.89
N ILE A 7 -2.89 27.96 4.70
CA ILE A 7 -3.49 26.60 4.49
C ILE A 7 -2.70 25.54 5.25
N ILE A 8 -1.36 25.57 5.19
CA ILE A 8 -0.51 24.58 5.86
C ILE A 8 -0.61 24.71 7.38
N ILE A 9 -0.50 25.94 7.91
CA ILE A 9 -0.57 26.18 9.36
C ILE A 9 -1.96 25.85 9.88
N GLY A 10 -3.02 26.27 9.18
CA GLY A 10 -4.40 25.96 9.52
C GLY A 10 -4.66 24.47 9.56
N LEU A 11 -4.18 23.72 8.55
CA LEU A 11 -4.28 22.26 8.51
C LEU A 11 -3.58 21.60 9.71
N ILE A 12 -2.33 22.03 10.02
CA ILE A 12 -1.59 21.45 11.15
C ILE A 12 -2.29 21.73 12.47
N ILE A 13 -2.73 22.97 12.70
CA ILE A 13 -3.42 23.34 13.93
C ILE A 13 -4.70 22.52 14.10
N LEU A 14 -5.56 22.46 13.08
CA LEU A 14 -6.81 21.72 13.15
C LEU A 14 -6.60 20.23 13.32
N ALA A 15 -5.58 19.65 12.67
CA ALA A 15 -5.22 18.25 12.83
C ALA A 15 -4.72 17.94 14.26
N LEU A 16 -3.99 18.85 14.91
CA LEU A 16 -3.56 18.71 16.31
C LEU A 16 -4.76 18.73 17.30
N PHE A 17 -5.84 19.42 16.96
CA PHE A 17 -7.10 19.36 17.71
C PHE A 17 -7.91 18.08 17.44
N GLY A 18 -7.38 17.13 16.68
CA GLY A 18 -8.04 15.86 16.37
C GLY A 18 -9.14 15.94 15.31
N ILE A 19 -9.21 17.06 14.57
CA ILE A 19 -10.15 17.21 13.47
C ILE A 19 -9.69 16.34 12.28
N PRO A 20 -10.59 15.57 11.64
CA PRO A 20 -10.24 14.77 10.47
C PRO A 20 -9.56 15.59 9.37
N ILE A 21 -8.55 15.03 8.72
CA ILE A 21 -7.67 15.72 7.74
C ILE A 21 -8.51 16.37 6.61
N TYR A 22 -9.55 15.69 6.12
CA TYR A 22 -10.40 16.22 5.04
C TYR A 22 -11.16 17.48 5.46
N LEU A 23 -11.65 17.54 6.72
CA LEU A 23 -12.28 18.73 7.28
C LEU A 23 -11.24 19.83 7.53
N SER A 24 -10.09 19.49 8.07
CA SER A 24 -8.99 20.44 8.30
C SER A 24 -8.54 21.11 7.00
N LEU A 25 -8.45 20.35 5.91
CA LEU A 25 -8.16 20.88 4.57
C LEU A 25 -9.28 21.81 4.08
N GLY A 26 -10.52 21.41 4.21
CA GLY A 26 -11.68 22.23 3.79
C GLY A 26 -11.77 23.56 4.54
N ILE A 27 -11.66 23.52 5.87
CA ILE A 27 -11.71 24.72 6.73
C ILE A 27 -10.52 25.63 6.45
N SER A 28 -9.28 25.10 6.34
CA SER A 28 -8.10 25.91 6.02
C SER A 28 -8.22 26.58 4.66
N ALA A 29 -8.77 25.88 3.66
CA ALA A 29 -9.02 26.45 2.33
C ALA A 29 -10.06 27.56 2.39
N LEU A 30 -11.16 27.40 3.14
CA LEU A 30 -12.18 28.44 3.33
C LEU A 30 -11.59 29.70 3.99
N ILE A 31 -10.78 29.54 5.04
CA ILE A 31 -10.10 30.65 5.71
C ILE A 31 -9.17 31.38 4.74
N ALA A 32 -8.38 30.63 3.97
CA ALA A 32 -7.46 31.20 3.00
C ALA A 32 -8.19 31.96 1.88
N MET A 33 -9.35 31.45 1.43
CA MET A 33 -10.19 32.12 0.43
C MET A 33 -10.80 33.42 0.97
N ALA A 34 -11.32 33.38 2.20
CA ALA A 34 -11.84 34.58 2.87
C ALA A 34 -10.78 35.67 3.03
N MET A 35 -9.52 35.29 3.33
CA MET A 35 -8.38 36.22 3.43
C MET A 35 -7.93 36.75 2.07
N ALA A 36 -8.25 36.06 1.00
CA ALA A 36 -7.89 36.44 -0.38
C ALA A 36 -9.02 37.15 -1.11
N ASP A 37 -10.14 37.46 -0.43
CA ASP A 37 -11.36 38.05 -0.99
C ASP A 37 -11.88 37.29 -2.22
N LEU A 38 -11.72 35.95 -2.23
CA LEU A 38 -12.20 35.09 -3.30
C LEU A 38 -13.65 34.66 -3.06
N PRO A 39 -14.52 34.69 -4.10
CA PRO A 39 -15.89 34.21 -3.98
C PRO A 39 -15.94 32.72 -3.60
N PHE A 40 -16.78 32.36 -2.63
CA PHE A 40 -16.94 30.97 -2.19
C PHE A 40 -17.49 30.03 -3.27
N GLU A 41 -18.16 30.57 -4.28
CA GLU A 41 -18.62 29.80 -5.45
C GLU A 41 -17.47 29.11 -6.19
N ILE A 42 -16.28 29.72 -6.18
CA ILE A 42 -15.08 29.13 -6.79
C ILE A 42 -14.71 27.80 -6.09
N LEU A 43 -14.91 27.71 -4.76
CA LEU A 43 -14.63 26.47 -4.04
C LEU A 43 -15.54 25.33 -4.51
N ALA A 44 -16.85 25.60 -4.58
CA ALA A 44 -17.82 24.59 -5.05
C ALA A 44 -17.53 24.15 -6.49
N GLN A 45 -17.22 25.10 -7.37
CA GLN A 45 -16.86 24.80 -8.76
C GLN A 45 -15.58 23.96 -8.85
N LYS A 46 -14.53 24.30 -8.08
CA LYS A 46 -13.26 23.56 -8.05
C LYS A 46 -13.39 22.17 -7.45
N MET A 47 -14.21 22.03 -6.39
CA MET A 47 -14.52 20.72 -5.81
C MET A 47 -15.23 19.82 -6.82
N PHE A 48 -16.25 20.35 -7.50
CA PHE A 48 -16.97 19.59 -8.51
C PHE A 48 -16.08 19.24 -9.72
N ALA A 49 -15.32 20.20 -10.23
CA ALA A 49 -14.39 19.98 -11.33
C ALA A 49 -13.29 18.98 -10.96
N GLY A 50 -12.81 19.04 -9.70
CA GLY A 50 -11.80 18.10 -9.20
C GLY A 50 -12.31 16.67 -9.10
N MET A 51 -13.60 16.47 -8.78
CA MET A 51 -14.22 15.14 -8.76
C MET A 51 -14.57 14.62 -10.17
N ASN A 52 -14.83 15.49 -11.12
CA ASN A 52 -15.19 15.15 -12.50
C ASN A 52 -13.93 14.88 -13.36
N SER A 53 -13.12 13.92 -12.93
CA SER A 53 -11.90 13.52 -13.62
C SER A 53 -11.99 12.04 -14.03
N SER A 54 -11.77 11.75 -15.31
CA SER A 54 -11.77 10.38 -15.83
C SER A 54 -10.76 9.47 -15.11
N SER A 55 -9.63 10.03 -14.65
CA SER A 55 -8.63 9.29 -13.90
C SER A 55 -9.15 8.86 -12.53
N LEU A 56 -9.96 9.69 -11.86
CA LEU A 56 -10.53 9.38 -10.55
C LEU A 56 -11.62 8.31 -10.62
N LEU A 57 -12.29 8.15 -11.75
CA LEU A 57 -13.28 7.07 -11.96
C LEU A 57 -12.65 5.68 -11.84
N ALA A 58 -11.36 5.54 -12.09
CA ALA A 58 -10.66 4.27 -11.92
C ALA A 58 -10.57 3.83 -10.44
N ILE A 59 -10.55 4.77 -9.49
CA ILE A 59 -10.33 4.48 -8.05
C ILE A 59 -11.42 3.56 -7.47
N PRO A 60 -12.75 3.83 -7.62
CA PRO A 60 -13.79 2.94 -7.11
C PRO A 60 -13.67 1.51 -7.65
N PHE A 61 -13.30 1.36 -8.93
CA PHE A 61 -13.12 0.04 -9.54
C PHE A 61 -11.89 -0.68 -8.98
N PHE A 62 -10.78 0.02 -8.75
CA PHE A 62 -9.61 -0.56 -8.11
C PHE A 62 -9.89 -0.95 -6.65
N ILE A 63 -10.61 -0.12 -5.89
CA ILE A 63 -11.00 -0.44 -4.52
C ILE A 63 -11.91 -1.68 -4.50
N LEU A 64 -12.89 -1.74 -5.39
CA LEU A 64 -13.79 -2.88 -5.50
C LEU A 64 -13.03 -4.16 -5.86
N ALA A 65 -12.18 -4.09 -6.89
CA ALA A 65 -11.33 -5.21 -7.28
C ALA A 65 -10.42 -5.66 -6.13
N GLY A 66 -9.74 -4.72 -5.47
CA GLY A 66 -8.89 -5.01 -4.30
C GLY A 66 -9.64 -5.68 -3.15
N ASN A 67 -10.87 -5.22 -2.85
CA ASN A 67 -11.70 -5.81 -1.79
C ASN A 67 -12.17 -7.23 -2.14
N ILE A 68 -12.58 -7.48 -3.37
CA ILE A 68 -12.96 -8.82 -3.83
C ILE A 68 -11.76 -9.76 -3.76
N MET A 69 -10.62 -9.32 -4.27
CA MET A 69 -9.40 -10.11 -4.31
C MET A 69 -8.81 -10.36 -2.91
N SER A 70 -8.91 -9.41 -1.98
CA SER A 70 -8.37 -9.56 -0.63
C SER A 70 -8.96 -10.77 0.12
N ARG A 71 -10.23 -11.04 -0.08
CA ARG A 71 -10.91 -12.18 0.55
C ARG A 71 -10.57 -13.53 -0.07
N SER A 72 -10.28 -13.55 -1.37
CA SER A 72 -10.12 -14.78 -2.15
C SER A 72 -8.65 -15.15 -2.41
N ILE A 73 -7.79 -14.16 -2.64
CA ILE A 73 -6.46 -14.38 -3.21
C ILE A 73 -5.33 -14.22 -2.19
N THR A 74 -5.53 -13.50 -1.07
CA THR A 74 -4.46 -13.23 -0.10
C THR A 74 -3.81 -14.52 0.42
N GLY A 75 -4.59 -15.48 0.86
CA GLY A 75 -4.08 -16.77 1.34
C GLY A 75 -3.33 -17.56 0.25
N LYS A 76 -3.80 -17.46 -0.99
CA LYS A 76 -3.16 -18.10 -2.15
C LYS A 76 -1.83 -17.45 -2.51
N LEU A 77 -1.75 -16.10 -2.49
CA LEU A 77 -0.50 -15.36 -2.70
C LEU A 77 0.54 -15.70 -1.65
N ILE A 78 0.15 -15.76 -0.38
CA ILE A 78 1.04 -16.18 0.71
C ILE A 78 1.48 -17.62 0.50
N GLY A 79 0.57 -18.52 0.14
CA GLY A 79 0.86 -19.93 -0.13
C GLY A 79 1.84 -20.11 -1.30
N ILE A 80 1.65 -19.37 -2.40
CA ILE A 80 2.55 -19.36 -3.55
C ILE A 80 3.92 -18.81 -3.14
N SER A 81 3.94 -17.65 -2.49
CA SER A 81 5.20 -17.04 -2.03
C SER A 81 5.97 -17.99 -1.11
N ASN A 82 5.28 -18.63 -0.17
CA ASN A 82 5.89 -19.62 0.73
C ASN A 82 6.39 -20.87 -0.01
N ALA A 83 5.72 -21.29 -1.07
CA ALA A 83 6.17 -22.42 -1.87
C ALA A 83 7.51 -22.15 -2.57
N PHE A 84 7.77 -20.92 -3.02
CA PHE A 84 9.01 -20.53 -3.69
C PHE A 84 10.16 -20.24 -2.74
N ILE A 85 9.89 -19.60 -1.61
CA ILE A 85 10.94 -19.02 -0.75
C ILE A 85 10.88 -19.51 0.70
N GLY A 86 9.92 -20.37 1.05
CA GLY A 86 9.70 -20.85 2.42
C GLY A 86 10.86 -21.64 3.05
N TRP A 87 11.77 -22.18 2.24
CA TRP A 87 12.94 -22.95 2.69
C TRP A 87 14.11 -22.10 3.21
N ILE A 88 14.02 -20.78 3.10
CA ILE A 88 15.06 -19.84 3.53
C ILE A 88 14.82 -19.48 5.01
N LYS A 89 15.90 -19.35 5.81
CA LYS A 89 15.80 -18.86 7.19
C LYS A 89 15.15 -17.48 7.22
N GLY A 90 14.14 -17.31 8.07
CA GLY A 90 13.35 -16.07 8.09
C GLY A 90 12.33 -15.94 6.94
N SER A 91 11.96 -17.06 6.35
CA SER A 91 11.10 -17.12 5.16
C SER A 91 9.79 -16.38 5.30
N LEU A 92 9.12 -16.41 6.46
CA LEU A 92 7.83 -15.72 6.63
C LEU A 92 7.94 -14.20 6.49
N ALA A 93 9.04 -13.59 6.94
CA ALA A 93 9.28 -12.17 6.73
C ALA A 93 9.47 -11.87 5.22
N LEU A 94 10.23 -12.68 4.52
CA LEU A 94 10.41 -12.55 3.07
C LEU A 94 9.11 -12.80 2.30
N VAL A 95 8.34 -13.82 2.69
CA VAL A 95 6.99 -14.09 2.15
C VAL A 95 6.07 -12.89 2.35
N THR A 96 6.13 -12.23 3.52
CA THR A 96 5.35 -11.02 3.78
C THR A 96 5.70 -9.90 2.79
N VAL A 97 6.99 -9.67 2.52
CA VAL A 97 7.42 -8.65 1.56
C VAL A 97 6.95 -8.98 0.14
N VAL A 98 7.16 -10.22 -0.32
CA VAL A 98 6.77 -10.64 -1.68
C VAL A 98 5.25 -10.65 -1.84
N ALA A 99 4.52 -11.18 -0.87
CA ALA A 99 3.06 -11.18 -0.89
C ALA A 99 2.49 -9.74 -0.84
N SER A 100 3.11 -8.84 -0.06
CA SER A 100 2.72 -7.43 -0.03
C SER A 100 2.99 -6.73 -1.35
N ALA A 101 4.10 -7.01 -2.02
CA ALA A 101 4.39 -6.47 -3.35
C ALA A 101 3.36 -6.94 -4.38
N LEU A 102 3.06 -8.24 -4.41
CA LEU A 102 2.07 -8.81 -5.32
C LEU A 102 0.65 -8.31 -5.04
N PHE A 103 0.24 -8.32 -3.77
CA PHE A 103 -1.08 -7.82 -3.37
C PHE A 103 -1.18 -6.31 -3.57
N GLY A 104 -0.12 -5.58 -3.25
CA GLY A 104 -0.02 -4.14 -3.44
C GLY A 104 -0.18 -3.73 -4.89
N ALA A 105 0.45 -4.46 -5.81
CA ALA A 105 0.31 -4.27 -7.26
C ALA A 105 -1.12 -4.51 -7.78
N ILE A 106 -1.97 -5.16 -7.00
CA ILE A 106 -3.38 -5.38 -7.35
C ILE A 106 -4.28 -4.35 -6.70
N SER A 107 -4.07 -4.10 -5.39
CA SER A 107 -4.94 -3.23 -4.58
C SER A 107 -4.62 -1.74 -4.73
N GLY A 108 -3.37 -1.39 -5.04
CA GLY A 108 -2.88 -0.01 -5.08
C GLY A 108 -2.96 0.74 -3.74
N SER A 109 -3.18 0.03 -2.63
CA SER A 109 -3.46 0.61 -1.30
C SER A 109 -2.60 -0.03 -0.21
N GLY A 110 -1.84 0.78 0.52
CA GLY A 110 -1.05 0.32 1.66
C GLY A 110 -1.90 -0.20 2.81
N VAL A 111 -2.99 0.49 3.13
CA VAL A 111 -3.92 0.08 4.21
C VAL A 111 -4.57 -1.26 3.88
N ALA A 112 -5.04 -1.46 2.65
CA ALA A 112 -5.58 -2.75 2.22
C ALA A 112 -4.51 -3.85 2.28
N THR A 113 -3.27 -3.54 1.87
CA THR A 113 -2.16 -4.48 1.88
C THR A 113 -1.79 -4.92 3.30
N VAL A 114 -1.64 -3.98 4.26
CA VAL A 114 -1.30 -4.35 5.64
C VAL A 114 -2.44 -5.11 6.30
N SER A 115 -3.69 -4.77 6.02
CA SER A 115 -4.84 -5.48 6.57
C SER A 115 -4.95 -6.91 6.05
N ALA A 116 -4.78 -7.10 4.74
CA ALA A 116 -4.92 -8.41 4.11
C ALA A 116 -3.70 -9.31 4.36
N VAL A 117 -2.51 -8.85 4.02
CA VAL A 117 -1.28 -9.64 4.14
C VAL A 117 -0.80 -9.67 5.58
N GLY A 118 -0.70 -8.52 6.25
CA GLY A 118 -0.26 -8.42 7.65
C GLY A 118 -1.21 -9.14 8.61
N GLY A 119 -2.53 -9.04 8.37
CA GLY A 119 -3.53 -9.76 9.16
C GLY A 119 -3.33 -11.29 9.18
N THR A 120 -2.74 -11.84 8.13
CA THR A 120 -2.41 -13.28 8.04
C THR A 120 -0.97 -13.58 8.48
N THR A 121 -0.01 -12.78 8.03
CA THR A 121 1.41 -13.10 8.24
C THR A 121 1.92 -12.73 9.63
N ILE A 122 1.37 -11.68 10.28
CA ILE A 122 1.78 -11.31 11.65
C ILE A 122 1.45 -12.41 12.67
N PRO A 123 0.23 -12.98 12.72
CA PRO A 123 -0.06 -14.13 13.58
C PRO A 123 0.85 -15.32 13.28
N ALA A 124 1.02 -15.68 12.00
CA ALA A 124 1.88 -16.79 11.59
C ALA A 124 3.35 -16.60 12.04
N MET A 125 3.90 -15.38 11.88
CA MET A 125 5.23 -15.06 12.39
C MET A 125 5.33 -15.20 13.91
N LYS A 126 4.29 -14.80 14.67
CA LYS A 126 4.25 -14.97 16.12
C LYS A 126 4.23 -16.44 16.54
N GLU A 127 3.48 -17.28 15.85
CA GLU A 127 3.45 -18.74 16.08
C GLU A 127 4.83 -19.36 15.86
N GLU A 128 5.57 -18.87 14.87
CA GLU A 128 6.97 -19.27 14.60
C GLU A 128 8.01 -18.56 15.45
N LYS A 129 7.60 -17.91 16.57
CA LYS A 129 8.47 -17.26 17.55
C LYS A 129 9.26 -16.06 17.03
N TYR A 130 8.78 -15.40 15.97
CA TYR A 130 9.31 -14.09 15.59
C TYR A 130 8.94 -13.04 16.66
N PRO A 131 9.84 -12.08 16.96
CA PRO A 131 9.48 -10.97 17.84
C PRO A 131 8.29 -10.18 17.30
N ALA A 132 7.29 -9.90 18.13
CA ALA A 132 6.05 -9.25 17.72
C ALA A 132 6.29 -7.87 17.08
N HIS A 133 7.25 -7.10 17.61
CA HIS A 133 7.64 -5.81 17.06
C HIS A 133 8.24 -5.92 15.66
N PHE A 134 9.05 -6.97 15.41
CA PHE A 134 9.61 -7.22 14.07
C PHE A 134 8.53 -7.62 13.08
N ALA A 135 7.62 -8.53 13.46
CA ALA A 135 6.52 -8.96 12.62
C ALA A 135 5.62 -7.79 12.21
N ALA A 136 5.28 -6.92 13.16
CA ALA A 136 4.49 -5.72 12.89
C ALA A 136 5.26 -4.73 11.99
N ALA A 137 6.54 -4.50 12.28
CA ALA A 137 7.37 -3.56 11.51
C ALA A 137 7.53 -4.01 10.06
N ILE A 138 7.89 -5.27 9.80
CA ILE A 138 8.10 -5.77 8.44
C ILE A 138 6.79 -5.75 7.63
N ALA A 139 5.66 -6.11 8.23
CA ALA A 139 4.37 -6.06 7.57
C ALA A 139 3.95 -4.63 7.22
N SER A 140 4.14 -3.68 8.14
CA SER A 140 3.85 -2.26 7.92
C SER A 140 4.74 -1.67 6.83
N MET A 141 6.05 -1.92 6.88
CA MET A 141 6.98 -1.42 5.86
C MET A 141 6.73 -2.05 4.49
N ALA A 142 6.41 -3.35 4.43
CA ALA A 142 6.09 -4.03 3.18
C ALA A 142 4.78 -3.51 2.56
N SER A 143 3.82 -3.06 3.37
CA SER A 143 2.55 -2.53 2.87
C SER A 143 2.70 -1.22 2.07
N ILE A 144 3.78 -0.47 2.29
CA ILE A 144 4.10 0.75 1.54
C ILE A 144 4.35 0.45 0.05
N LEU A 145 4.68 -0.78 -0.28
CA LEU A 145 4.78 -1.22 -1.68
C LEU A 145 3.45 -1.06 -2.44
N GLY A 146 2.30 -1.16 -1.76
CA GLY A 146 0.99 -0.98 -2.37
C GLY A 146 0.80 0.37 -3.08
N PRO A 147 0.99 1.50 -2.42
CA PRO A 147 0.89 2.81 -3.06
C PRO A 147 2.06 3.17 -3.99
N ILE A 148 3.13 2.39 -4.05
CA ILE A 148 4.29 2.66 -4.90
C ILE A 148 4.27 1.80 -6.17
N ILE A 149 3.98 0.48 -6.04
CA ILE A 149 3.96 -0.43 -7.19
C ILE A 149 2.68 -0.20 -8.01
N PRO A 150 2.78 0.05 -9.33
CA PRO A 150 1.59 0.24 -10.16
C PRO A 150 0.72 -1.03 -10.29
N PRO A 151 -0.62 -0.85 -10.40
CA PRO A 151 -1.38 0.40 -10.33
C PRO A 151 -1.53 0.92 -8.89
N SER A 152 -1.43 2.24 -8.72
CA SER A 152 -1.47 2.90 -7.42
C SER A 152 -2.56 3.96 -7.36
N ILE A 153 -3.44 3.86 -6.37
CA ILE A 153 -4.49 4.85 -6.11
C ILE A 153 -3.88 6.24 -5.84
N THR A 154 -2.80 6.28 -5.06
CA THR A 154 -2.12 7.53 -4.69
C THR A 154 -1.56 8.25 -5.91
N LEU A 155 -0.95 7.51 -6.86
CA LEU A 155 -0.41 8.09 -8.09
C LEU A 155 -1.51 8.55 -9.05
N ILE A 156 -2.67 7.87 -9.07
CA ILE A 156 -3.85 8.30 -9.84
C ILE A 156 -4.35 9.65 -9.31
N VAL A 157 -4.52 9.76 -7.98
CA VAL A 157 -4.96 11.01 -7.34
C VAL A 157 -3.97 12.13 -7.61
N TYR A 158 -2.67 11.87 -7.43
CA TYR A 158 -1.63 12.86 -7.69
C TYR A 158 -1.66 13.34 -9.16
N GLY A 159 -1.70 12.41 -10.11
CA GLY A 159 -1.76 12.75 -11.54
C GLY A 159 -3.01 13.54 -11.92
N SER A 160 -4.15 13.20 -11.31
CA SER A 160 -5.42 13.91 -11.52
C SER A 160 -5.38 15.37 -11.05
N ILE A 161 -4.72 15.63 -9.90
CA ILE A 161 -4.61 16.99 -9.31
C ILE A 161 -3.56 17.83 -10.03
N THR A 162 -2.42 17.23 -10.38
CA THR A 162 -1.28 17.94 -10.96
C THR A 162 -1.33 18.05 -12.49
N GLY A 163 -2.24 17.30 -13.15
CA GLY A 163 -2.28 17.21 -14.60
C GLY A 163 -1.14 16.38 -15.22
N VAL A 164 -0.33 15.72 -14.40
CA VAL A 164 0.75 14.85 -14.88
C VAL A 164 0.16 13.52 -15.35
N SER A 165 0.70 12.99 -16.45
CA SER A 165 0.25 11.70 -17.00
C SER A 165 0.42 10.58 -15.99
N VAL A 166 -0.68 9.91 -15.62
CA VAL A 166 -0.70 8.76 -14.70
C VAL A 166 0.20 7.63 -15.20
N SER A 167 0.23 7.39 -16.51
CA SER A 167 1.10 6.36 -17.09
C SER A 167 2.59 6.67 -16.88
N LYS A 168 3.00 7.94 -16.99
CA LYS A 168 4.38 8.36 -16.70
C LYS A 168 4.72 8.21 -15.23
N LEU A 169 3.78 8.51 -14.32
CA LEU A 169 3.94 8.30 -12.88
C LEU A 169 4.10 6.82 -12.55
N PHE A 170 3.30 5.96 -13.16
CA PHE A 170 3.42 4.51 -12.99
C PHE A 170 4.78 4.00 -13.43
N LEU A 171 5.24 4.38 -14.63
CA LEU A 171 6.57 3.97 -15.11
C LEU A 171 7.69 4.47 -14.18
N GLY A 172 7.59 5.71 -13.70
CA GLY A 172 8.58 6.29 -12.78
C GLY A 172 8.61 5.60 -11.41
N SER A 173 7.48 5.03 -10.95
CA SER A 173 7.38 4.39 -9.64
C SER A 173 7.86 2.93 -9.62
N VAL A 174 8.02 2.27 -10.77
CA VAL A 174 8.49 0.88 -10.84
C VAL A 174 9.88 0.72 -10.22
N ILE A 175 10.81 1.61 -10.56
CA ILE A 175 12.20 1.52 -10.09
C ILE A 175 12.28 1.71 -8.57
N PRO A 176 11.74 2.80 -7.96
CA PRO A 176 11.75 2.94 -6.51
C PRO A 176 10.97 1.84 -5.78
N GLY A 177 9.86 1.35 -6.35
CA GLY A 177 9.11 0.24 -5.79
C GLY A 177 9.92 -1.07 -5.78
N ALA A 178 10.57 -1.38 -6.88
CA ALA A 178 11.46 -2.55 -6.95
C ALA A 178 12.66 -2.43 -5.99
N LEU A 179 13.28 -1.26 -5.91
CA LEU A 179 14.38 -1.00 -4.99
C LEU A 179 13.94 -1.20 -3.53
N GLN A 180 12.80 -0.65 -3.15
CA GLN A 180 12.25 -0.81 -1.80
C GLN A 180 11.95 -2.28 -1.49
N ALA A 181 11.34 -3.02 -2.42
CA ALA A 181 11.08 -4.44 -2.27
C ALA A 181 12.37 -5.24 -2.06
N LEU A 182 13.43 -4.94 -2.83
CA LEU A 182 14.74 -5.58 -2.70
C LEU A 182 15.41 -5.27 -1.36
N VAL A 183 15.37 -4.02 -0.91
CA VAL A 183 15.94 -3.61 0.39
C VAL A 183 15.21 -4.32 1.53
N LEU A 184 13.88 -4.36 1.50
CA LEU A 184 13.09 -5.05 2.52
C LEU A 184 13.33 -6.57 2.51
N ALA A 185 13.42 -7.17 1.32
CA ALA A 185 13.75 -8.58 1.17
C ALA A 185 15.16 -8.89 1.71
N GLY A 186 16.14 -8.06 1.37
CA GLY A 186 17.51 -8.17 1.90
C GLY A 186 17.55 -8.04 3.43
N TYR A 187 16.80 -7.09 4.00
CA TYR A 187 16.70 -6.93 5.44
C TYR A 187 16.03 -8.14 6.12
N ALA A 188 14.94 -8.67 5.53
CA ALA A 188 14.26 -9.85 6.02
C ALA A 188 15.19 -11.07 6.06
N LEU A 189 15.99 -11.28 5.02
CA LEU A 189 16.99 -12.35 4.94
C LEU A 189 18.12 -12.16 5.97
N PHE A 190 18.64 -10.94 6.08
CA PHE A 190 19.68 -10.62 7.04
C PHE A 190 19.22 -10.87 8.47
N TYR A 191 18.03 -10.37 8.81
CA TYR A 191 17.43 -10.54 10.13
C TYR A 191 17.15 -12.01 10.44
N GLY A 192 16.58 -12.73 9.47
CA GLY A 192 16.29 -14.17 9.60
C GLY A 192 17.53 -15.01 9.86
N LYS A 193 18.64 -14.70 9.15
CA LYS A 193 19.94 -15.38 9.35
C LYS A 193 20.58 -15.01 10.69
N LYS A 194 20.54 -13.73 11.09
CA LYS A 194 21.15 -13.25 12.33
C LYS A 194 20.48 -13.81 13.60
N HIS A 195 19.17 -13.99 13.57
CA HIS A 195 18.38 -14.47 14.71
C HIS A 195 18.00 -15.95 14.63
N ASP A 196 18.60 -16.68 13.67
CA ASP A 196 18.39 -18.13 13.46
C ASP A 196 16.89 -18.51 13.39
N LEU A 197 16.12 -17.71 12.66
CA LEU A 197 14.68 -17.90 12.55
C LEU A 197 14.34 -19.17 11.78
N PRO A 198 13.17 -19.80 12.03
CA PRO A 198 12.79 -21.05 11.42
C PRO A 198 12.76 -20.97 9.89
N ALA A 199 13.07 -22.09 9.26
CA ALA A 199 12.94 -22.30 7.83
C ALA A 199 12.07 -23.54 7.59
N HIS A 200 11.23 -23.50 6.57
CA HIS A 200 10.39 -24.62 6.19
C HIS A 200 11.16 -25.58 5.29
N LYS A 201 10.68 -26.83 5.17
CA LYS A 201 11.24 -27.78 4.22
C LYS A 201 11.01 -27.28 2.79
N ARG A 202 12.03 -27.42 1.95
CA ARG A 202 11.93 -27.07 0.53
C ARG A 202 10.88 -27.94 -0.15
N LYS A 203 9.86 -27.30 -0.74
CA LYS A 203 8.84 -28.03 -1.51
C LYS A 203 9.41 -28.55 -2.82
N SER A 204 8.97 -29.75 -3.23
CA SER A 204 9.33 -30.33 -4.51
C SER A 204 8.80 -29.48 -5.66
N PRO A 205 9.48 -29.46 -6.84
CA PRO A 205 8.97 -28.75 -8.02
C PRO A 205 7.53 -29.14 -8.41
N LYS A 206 7.15 -30.39 -8.17
CA LYS A 206 5.78 -30.88 -8.40
C LYS A 206 4.78 -30.28 -7.42
N GLU A 207 5.15 -30.11 -6.15
CA GLU A 207 4.32 -29.48 -5.13
C GLU A 207 4.17 -27.95 -5.36
N ILE A 208 5.23 -27.30 -5.85
CA ILE A 208 5.18 -25.89 -6.26
C ILE A 208 4.20 -25.72 -7.42
N ALA A 209 4.34 -26.55 -8.47
CA ALA A 209 3.42 -26.52 -9.61
C ALA A 209 1.98 -26.79 -9.22
N CYS A 210 1.74 -27.73 -8.29
CA CYS A 210 0.41 -28.00 -7.75
C CYS A 210 -0.14 -26.83 -6.95
N THR A 211 0.70 -26.18 -6.11
CA THR A 211 0.30 -24.99 -5.33
C THR A 211 -0.07 -23.82 -6.25
N VAL A 212 0.70 -23.60 -7.31
CA VAL A 212 0.41 -22.57 -8.32
C VAL A 212 -0.87 -22.90 -9.08
N LYS A 213 -1.02 -24.15 -9.55
CA LYS A 213 -2.22 -24.60 -10.26
C LYS A 213 -3.49 -24.45 -9.42
N ASN A 214 -3.45 -24.88 -8.16
CA ASN A 214 -4.57 -24.74 -7.24
C ASN A 214 -4.82 -23.27 -6.84
N GLY A 215 -3.79 -22.44 -6.84
CA GLY A 215 -3.91 -21.00 -6.62
C GLY A 215 -4.63 -20.27 -7.76
N ILE A 216 -4.46 -20.72 -9.00
CA ILE A 216 -5.03 -20.08 -10.19
C ILE A 216 -6.40 -20.67 -10.54
N TRP A 217 -6.60 -21.98 -10.38
CA TRP A 217 -7.74 -22.71 -10.97
C TRP A 217 -9.00 -22.82 -10.08
N HIS A 218 -8.96 -22.36 -8.84
CA HIS A 218 -10.11 -22.35 -7.93
C HIS A 218 -10.53 -20.92 -7.57
N CYS A 219 -10.70 -20.06 -8.57
CA CYS A 219 -11.38 -18.77 -8.46
C CYS A 219 -12.82 -18.91 -8.91
#